data_e27e299a3360408c5a0d1b3d0a3de340
#
_entry.id   e27e299a3360408c5a0d1b3d0a3de340
#
_cell.length_a   1.000
_cell.length_b   1.000
_cell.length_c   1.000
_cell.angle_alpha   90.00
_cell.angle_beta   90.00
_cell.angle_gamma   90.00
#
_symmetry.space_group_name_H-M   'P 1'
#
loop_
_entity.id
_entity.type
_entity.pdbx_description
1 polymer ?
#
loop_
_entity_poly.entity_id
_entity_poly.type
_entity_poly.pdbx_seq_one_letter_code
_entity_poly.pdbx_strand_id
1 'polypeptide(L)'
;MVPKVEFIDKDYLDGEDADVFMKECNDFDPSHNCYGWFEKDGGKKGEKCVKVVNERGCDYCLERVRTLCGEPGWDEKVRVLKSKSHFIFTVETAGQLPPDVLFKEAVKVLASKCQSVLSTL
;
A
#
# COMPACT_ATOMS: atom_id res chain seq x y z
N MET A 1 2.61 -7.95 4.67
CA MET A 1 2.32 -7.75 3.23
C MET A 1 2.13 -6.26 2.98
N VAL A 2 2.67 -5.77 1.88
CA VAL A 2 2.61 -4.36 1.50
C VAL A 2 1.21 -4.05 0.93
N PRO A 3 0.55 -2.97 1.37
CA PRO A 3 -0.72 -2.55 0.80
C PRO A 3 -0.54 -2.08 -0.65
N LYS A 4 -1.57 -2.28 -1.45
CA LYS A 4 -1.64 -1.85 -2.84
C LYS A 4 -3.02 -1.27 -3.11
N VAL A 5 -3.06 -0.07 -3.68
CA VAL A 5 -4.29 0.57 -4.14
C VAL A 5 -4.34 0.48 -5.66
N GLU A 6 -5.41 -0.10 -6.18
CA GLU A 6 -5.64 -0.23 -7.62
C GLU A 6 -6.90 0.52 -8.04
N PHE A 7 -6.81 1.25 -9.13
CA PHE A 7 -7.95 1.76 -9.86
C PHE A 7 -8.34 0.73 -10.93
N ILE A 8 -9.61 0.31 -10.95
CA ILE A 8 -10.01 -0.93 -11.65
C ILE A 8 -10.02 -0.78 -13.16
N ASP A 9 -10.60 0.28 -13.70
CA ASP A 9 -10.75 0.43 -15.15
C ASP A 9 -9.53 1.05 -15.83
N LYS A 10 -8.78 1.85 -15.08
CA LYS A 10 -7.61 2.61 -15.57
C LYS A 10 -6.59 2.70 -14.44
N ASP A 11 -5.37 3.08 -14.76
CA ASP A 11 -4.32 3.34 -13.77
C ASP A 11 -4.52 4.66 -13.00
N TYR A 12 -5.64 5.33 -13.21
CA TYR A 12 -5.96 6.64 -12.64
C TYR A 12 -7.47 6.82 -12.48
N LEU A 13 -7.87 7.77 -11.63
CA LEU A 13 -9.23 8.31 -11.56
C LEU A 13 -9.30 9.64 -12.29
N ASP A 14 -10.41 9.91 -12.95
CA ASP A 14 -10.70 11.16 -13.64
C ASP A 14 -12.08 11.74 -13.25
N GLY A 15 -12.33 12.98 -13.66
CA GLY A 15 -13.62 13.65 -13.49
C GLY A 15 -14.02 13.87 -12.02
N GLU A 16 -15.31 13.78 -11.74
CA GLU A 16 -15.88 13.97 -10.39
C GLU A 16 -15.34 12.94 -9.39
N ASP A 17 -15.10 11.71 -9.82
CA ASP A 17 -14.56 10.65 -8.97
C ASP A 17 -13.17 11.01 -8.43
N ALA A 18 -12.33 11.64 -9.26
CA ALA A 18 -11.02 12.14 -8.86
C ALA A 18 -11.14 13.25 -7.80
N ASP A 19 -12.06 14.16 -7.98
CA ASP A 19 -12.31 15.26 -7.02
C ASP A 19 -12.78 14.72 -5.67
N VAL A 20 -13.72 13.78 -5.66
CA VAL A 20 -14.22 13.14 -4.44
C VAL A 20 -13.11 12.37 -3.74
N PHE A 21 -12.33 11.58 -4.48
CA PHE A 21 -11.23 10.80 -3.93
C PHE A 21 -10.15 11.67 -3.27
N MET A 22 -9.73 12.72 -3.94
CA MET A 22 -8.73 13.66 -3.40
C MET A 22 -9.25 14.43 -2.20
N LYS A 23 -10.51 14.81 -2.20
CA LYS A 23 -11.14 15.45 -1.05
C LYS A 23 -11.10 14.53 0.17
N GLU A 24 -11.52 13.29 0.04
CA GLU A 24 -11.49 12.31 1.13
C GLU A 24 -10.06 12.04 1.65
N CYS A 25 -9.07 12.02 0.76
CA CYS A 25 -7.68 11.75 1.14
C CYS A 25 -6.96 12.97 1.73
N ASN A 26 -7.27 14.19 1.26
CA ASN A 26 -6.53 15.41 1.60
C ASN A 26 -7.19 16.30 2.64
N ASP A 27 -8.47 16.09 2.98
CA ASP A 27 -9.21 16.96 3.90
C ASP A 27 -8.58 17.07 5.30
N PHE A 28 -7.68 16.15 5.65
CA PHE A 28 -7.06 16.10 6.98
C PHE A 28 -5.61 16.60 7.03
N ASP A 29 -4.85 16.39 5.98
CA ASP A 29 -3.46 16.85 5.97
C ASP A 29 -2.94 17.03 4.54
N PRO A 30 -2.87 18.27 4.05
CA PRO A 30 -2.32 18.57 2.72
C PRO A 30 -0.86 18.17 2.53
N SER A 31 -0.13 17.89 3.62
CA SER A 31 1.26 17.43 3.57
C SER A 31 1.40 15.95 3.20
N HIS A 32 0.34 15.18 3.28
CA HIS A 32 0.34 13.78 2.88
C HIS A 32 0.32 13.66 1.36
N ASN A 33 1.40 13.10 0.82
CA ASN A 33 1.61 12.98 -0.62
C ASN A 33 1.50 11.51 -1.10
N CYS A 34 0.42 10.84 -0.66
CA CYS A 34 0.16 9.44 -1.05
C CYS A 34 -0.49 9.31 -2.41
N TYR A 35 -1.28 10.31 -2.80
CA TYR A 35 -1.98 10.41 -4.07
C TYR A 35 -1.70 11.76 -4.69
N GLY A 36 -1.61 11.81 -6.01
CA GLY A 36 -1.23 13.02 -6.72
C GLY A 36 -2.08 13.29 -7.95
N TRP A 37 -2.28 14.56 -8.23
CA TRP A 37 -2.87 15.02 -9.48
C TRP A 37 -1.85 14.91 -10.61
N PHE A 38 -2.30 14.54 -11.79
CA PHE A 38 -1.53 14.61 -13.02
C PHE A 38 -2.44 14.95 -14.20
N GLU A 39 -1.84 15.49 -15.25
CA GLU A 39 -2.52 15.71 -16.51
C GLU A 39 -2.38 14.47 -17.41
N LYS A 40 -3.48 14.06 -18.03
CA LYS A 40 -3.50 12.93 -18.94
C LYS A 40 -2.82 13.31 -20.26
N ASP A 41 -1.85 12.50 -20.69
CA ASP A 41 -1.23 12.66 -22.01
C ASP A 41 -2.28 12.50 -23.12
N GLY A 42 -2.44 13.55 -23.94
CA GLY A 42 -3.40 13.58 -25.04
C GLY A 42 -4.84 13.92 -24.63
N GLY A 43 -5.10 14.27 -23.37
CA GLY A 43 -6.38 14.78 -22.88
C GLY A 43 -6.60 16.26 -23.22
N LYS A 44 -7.83 16.74 -23.00
CA LYS A 44 -8.13 18.17 -23.10
C LYS A 44 -7.33 18.93 -22.04
N LYS A 45 -6.80 20.09 -22.41
CA LYS A 45 -6.04 20.95 -21.50
C LYS A 45 -6.88 21.27 -20.25
N GLY A 46 -6.38 20.87 -19.06
CA GLY A 46 -7.06 21.07 -17.79
C GLY A 46 -7.82 19.84 -17.25
N GLU A 47 -7.77 18.68 -17.91
CA GLU A 47 -8.30 17.44 -17.37
C GLU A 47 -7.36 16.89 -16.27
N LYS A 48 -7.83 16.94 -15.01
CA LYS A 48 -7.06 16.45 -13.85
C LYS A 48 -7.41 15.00 -13.59
N CYS A 49 -6.38 14.21 -13.41
CA CYS A 49 -6.47 12.81 -13.03
C CYS A 49 -5.70 12.56 -11.73
N VAL A 50 -6.11 11.56 -10.97
CA VAL A 50 -5.45 11.15 -9.73
C VAL A 50 -4.80 9.80 -9.92
N LYS A 51 -3.58 9.65 -9.45
CA LYS A 51 -2.88 8.37 -9.38
C LYS A 51 -2.25 8.15 -8.01
N VAL A 52 -1.93 6.91 -7.73
CA VAL A 52 -1.19 6.54 -6.53
C VAL A 52 0.27 6.94 -6.68
N VAL A 53 0.79 7.67 -5.70
CA VAL A 53 2.20 8.06 -5.62
C VAL A 53 2.95 7.16 -4.65
N ASN A 54 2.38 6.91 -3.47
CA ASN A 54 2.99 6.09 -2.44
C ASN A 54 1.91 5.49 -1.52
N GLU A 55 1.54 4.24 -1.74
CA GLU A 55 0.54 3.54 -0.91
C GLU A 55 0.98 3.36 0.56
N ARG A 56 2.27 3.45 0.82
CA ARG A 56 2.86 3.24 2.15
C ARG A 56 3.16 4.53 2.90
N GLY A 57 2.92 5.65 2.28
CA GLY A 57 3.28 6.95 2.84
C GLY A 57 2.49 7.31 4.10
N CYS A 58 1.29 6.77 4.25
CA CYS A 58 0.40 7.12 5.35
C CYS A 58 -0.66 6.03 5.57
N ASP A 59 -0.70 5.47 6.78
CA ASP A 59 -1.72 4.49 7.16
C ASP A 59 -3.11 5.12 7.22
N TYR A 60 -3.18 6.37 7.60
CA TYR A 60 -4.42 7.13 7.67
C TYR A 60 -5.06 7.32 6.29
N CYS A 61 -4.26 7.71 5.28
CA CYS A 61 -4.74 7.81 3.90
C CYS A 61 -5.27 6.47 3.38
N LEU A 62 -4.59 5.39 3.72
CA LEU A 62 -5.01 4.03 3.35
C LEU A 62 -6.36 3.65 4.00
N GLU A 63 -6.57 3.99 5.26
CA GLU A 63 -7.85 3.74 5.94
C GLU A 63 -8.98 4.59 5.36
N ARG A 64 -8.71 5.82 4.96
CA ARG A 64 -9.70 6.66 4.26
C ARG A 64 -10.11 6.05 2.93
N VAL A 65 -9.17 5.53 2.16
CA VAL A 65 -9.45 4.83 0.91
C VAL A 65 -10.27 3.56 1.16
N ARG A 66 -9.97 2.79 2.21
CA ARG A 66 -10.78 1.62 2.59
C ARG A 66 -12.22 2.00 2.94
N THR A 67 -12.40 3.08 3.68
CA THR A 67 -13.73 3.60 4.02
C THR A 67 -14.49 3.99 2.76
N LEU A 68 -13.83 4.69 1.85
CA LEU A 68 -14.42 5.08 0.57
C LEU A 68 -14.82 3.87 -0.29
N CYS A 69 -14.02 2.82 -0.31
CA CYS A 69 -14.34 1.57 -1.00
C CYS A 69 -15.60 0.88 -0.46
N GLY A 70 -15.99 1.15 0.78
CA GLY A 70 -17.25 0.68 1.39
C GLY A 70 -18.48 1.46 0.97
N GLU A 71 -18.31 2.62 0.35
CA GLU A 71 -19.43 3.43 -0.15
C GLU A 71 -20.01 2.83 -1.45
N PRO A 72 -21.34 2.97 -1.69
CA PRO A 72 -21.97 2.45 -2.89
C PRO A 72 -21.32 2.96 -4.19
N GLY A 73 -20.98 2.04 -5.09
CA GLY A 73 -20.39 2.35 -6.38
C GLY A 73 -18.87 2.57 -6.39
N TRP A 74 -18.22 2.64 -5.22
CA TRP A 74 -16.77 2.81 -5.14
C TRP A 74 -16.00 1.49 -5.21
N ASP A 75 -16.58 0.40 -4.81
CA ASP A 75 -16.02 -0.95 -4.92
C ASP A 75 -15.72 -1.38 -6.36
N GLU A 76 -16.41 -0.79 -7.34
CA GLU A 76 -16.18 -0.99 -8.76
C GLU A 76 -15.08 -0.08 -9.34
N LYS A 77 -14.62 0.92 -8.60
CA LYS A 77 -13.66 1.94 -9.05
C LYS A 77 -12.28 1.78 -8.43
N VAL A 78 -12.24 1.46 -7.15
CA VAL A 78 -10.99 1.40 -6.37
C VAL A 78 -10.96 0.14 -5.51
N ARG A 79 -9.81 -0.52 -5.48
CA ARG A 79 -9.55 -1.67 -4.59
C ARG A 79 -8.34 -1.43 -3.72
N VAL A 80 -8.44 -1.85 -2.47
CA VAL A 80 -7.31 -1.94 -1.55
C VAL A 80 -6.95 -3.41 -1.37
N LEU A 81 -5.78 -3.78 -1.85
CA LEU A 81 -5.25 -5.13 -1.84
C LEU A 81 -3.99 -5.21 -0.97
N LYS A 82 -3.52 -6.42 -0.75
CA LYS A 82 -2.19 -6.68 -0.17
C LYS A 82 -1.35 -7.46 -1.17
N SER A 83 -0.13 -7.00 -1.40
CA SER A 83 0.79 -7.72 -2.27
C SER A 83 1.12 -9.09 -1.68
N LYS A 84 0.92 -10.15 -2.45
CA LYS A 84 1.22 -11.53 -2.02
C LYS A 84 2.71 -11.86 -2.04
N SER A 85 3.51 -11.06 -2.72
CA SER A 85 4.94 -11.31 -2.96
C SER A 85 5.86 -10.24 -2.38
N HIS A 86 5.30 -9.20 -1.76
CA HIS A 86 6.07 -8.11 -1.17
C HIS A 86 5.77 -7.96 0.31
N PHE A 87 6.80 -8.16 1.14
CA PHE A 87 6.71 -8.11 2.58
C PHE A 87 7.77 -7.15 3.13
N ILE A 88 7.40 -6.39 4.14
CA ILE A 88 8.34 -5.56 4.92
C ILE A 88 8.28 -6.06 6.35
N PHE A 89 9.44 -6.38 6.90
CA PHE A 89 9.61 -6.76 8.30
C PHE A 89 10.36 -5.66 9.02
N THR A 90 9.84 -5.25 10.16
CA THR A 90 10.54 -4.36 11.08
C THR A 90 10.96 -5.17 12.30
N VAL A 91 12.25 -5.14 12.61
CA VAL A 91 12.82 -5.87 13.73
C VAL A 91 13.43 -4.87 14.71
N GLU A 92 12.90 -4.86 15.92
CA GLU A 92 13.43 -4.08 17.04
C GLU A 92 13.95 -5.04 18.11
N THR A 93 15.11 -4.75 18.67
CA THR A 93 15.72 -5.57 19.72
C THR A 93 15.76 -4.83 21.05
N ALA A 94 15.74 -5.59 22.14
CA ALA A 94 15.92 -5.05 23.50
C ALA A 94 17.40 -4.80 23.87
N GLY A 95 18.34 -4.92 22.92
CA GLY A 95 19.77 -4.62 23.12
C GLY A 95 20.66 -5.84 23.30
N GLN A 96 20.14 -7.07 23.32
CA GLN A 96 20.93 -8.30 23.48
C GLN A 96 21.79 -8.61 22.25
N LEU A 97 21.20 -8.43 21.06
CA LEU A 97 21.86 -8.62 19.76
C LEU A 97 21.43 -7.50 18.80
N PRO A 98 22.30 -7.10 17.86
CA PRO A 98 21.90 -6.24 16.76
C PRO A 98 20.74 -6.85 15.96
N PRO A 99 19.80 -6.03 15.42
CA PRO A 99 18.61 -6.55 14.70
C PRO A 99 18.95 -7.43 13.50
N ASP A 100 20.00 -7.11 12.75
CA ASP A 100 20.46 -7.90 11.60
C ASP A 100 21.02 -9.27 12.00
N VAL A 101 21.74 -9.33 13.10
CA VAL A 101 22.24 -10.60 13.68
C VAL A 101 21.08 -11.45 14.18
N LEU A 102 20.14 -10.86 14.90
CA LEU A 102 18.97 -11.55 15.40
C LEU A 102 18.13 -12.16 14.26
N PHE A 103 17.93 -11.43 13.18
CA PHE A 103 17.23 -11.93 12.00
C PHE A 103 17.98 -13.11 11.34
N LYS A 104 19.29 -13.00 11.16
CA LYS A 104 20.13 -14.09 10.61
C LYS A 104 20.08 -15.35 11.47
N GLU A 105 20.15 -15.21 12.78
CA GLU A 105 20.06 -16.34 13.69
C GLU A 105 18.66 -16.98 13.66
N ALA A 106 17.59 -16.20 13.56
CA ALA A 106 16.22 -16.72 13.41
C ALA A 106 16.06 -17.55 12.13
N VAL A 107 16.62 -17.09 11.02
CA VAL A 107 16.63 -17.84 9.74
C VAL A 107 17.41 -19.16 9.87
N LYS A 108 18.56 -19.17 10.54
CA LYS A 108 19.34 -20.39 10.80
C LYS A 108 18.54 -21.40 11.64
N VAL A 109 17.86 -20.95 12.68
CA VAL A 109 17.01 -21.81 13.51
C VAL A 109 15.88 -22.43 12.70
N LEU A 110 15.23 -21.65 11.86
CA LEU A 110 14.17 -22.14 10.99
C LEU A 110 14.69 -23.18 9.98
N ALA A 111 15.83 -22.93 9.36
CA ALA A 111 16.48 -23.88 8.45
C ALA A 111 16.85 -25.20 9.16
N SER A 112 17.36 -25.11 10.39
CA SER A 112 17.68 -26.30 11.23
C SER A 112 16.43 -27.11 11.55
N LYS A 113 15.33 -26.48 11.87
CA LYS A 113 14.04 -27.16 12.10
C LYS A 113 13.52 -27.88 10.86
N CYS A 114 13.62 -27.26 9.69
CA CYS A 114 13.26 -27.88 8.42
C CYS A 114 14.13 -29.10 8.14
N GLN A 115 15.43 -29.02 8.38
CA GLN A 115 16.38 -30.11 8.22
C GLN A 115 16.05 -31.30 9.12
N SER A 116 15.69 -31.02 10.39
CA SER A 116 15.26 -32.05 11.34
C SER A 116 14.02 -32.80 10.88
N VAL A 117 13.03 -32.07 10.33
CA VAL A 117 11.84 -32.70 9.79
C VAL A 117 12.17 -33.58 8.57
N LEU A 118 12.99 -33.09 7.66
CA LEU A 118 13.42 -33.86 6.48
C LEU A 118 14.15 -35.14 6.85
N SER A 119 14.97 -35.14 7.88
CA SER A 119 15.71 -36.31 8.34
C SER A 119 14.82 -37.38 9.00
N THR A 120 13.61 -37.04 9.40
CA THR A 120 12.64 -37.96 10.02
C THR A 120 11.60 -38.52 9.04
N LEU A 121 11.62 -38.05 7.80
CA LEU A 121 10.72 -38.53 6.73
C LEU A 121 11.22 -39.84 6.07
#